data_555b97c9e9076779a74265c3436caaa5
#
_entry.id   555b97c9e9076779a74265c3436caaa5
#
_cell.length_a   1.000
_cell.length_b   1.000
_cell.length_c   1.000
_cell.angle_alpha   90.00
_cell.angle_beta   90.00
_cell.angle_gamma   90.00
#
_symmetry.space_group_name_H-M   'P 1'
#
loop_
_entity.id
_entity.type
_entity.pdbx_description
1 polymer ?
#
loop_
_entity_poly.entity_id
_entity_poly.type
_entity_poly.pdbx_seq_one_letter_code
_entity_poly.pdbx_strand_id
1 'polypeptide(L)'
;MAKIGATFNFYRNGAGANLRRRRLREYLGTREEAPVLLVGEAPGYRGARVSGIPFTSERQLTGVGPAEATATIVHRVLAELGVEEQVLLWNVVPTHPGTACTNRRPSRREVEDGIPFARRLAAGRRVVAVGRLAESALGAPYVRHPSHGGAVPFREQLKAVLCC
;
A
#
# COMPACT_ATOMS: atom_id res chain seq x y z
N MET A 1 -7.85 -14.08 7.26
CA MET A 1 -7.02 -12.91 7.62
C MET A 1 -7.08 -12.70 9.13
N ALA A 2 -5.95 -12.54 9.79
CA ALA A 2 -5.87 -12.27 11.22
C ALA A 2 -6.51 -10.91 11.59
N LYS A 3 -6.81 -10.74 12.87
CA LYS A 3 -7.22 -9.45 13.42
C LYS A 3 -5.98 -8.58 13.59
N ILE A 4 -6.03 -7.34 13.13
CA ILE A 4 -4.96 -6.34 13.28
C ILE A 4 -5.48 -5.28 14.26
N GLY A 5 -5.12 -5.39 15.52
CA GLY A 5 -5.54 -4.46 16.57
C GLY A 5 -7.01 -4.06 16.49
N ALA A 6 -7.27 -2.74 16.52
CA ALA A 6 -8.60 -2.14 16.43
C ALA A 6 -8.94 -1.64 15.01
N THR A 7 -8.22 -2.06 13.98
CA THR A 7 -8.47 -1.63 12.60
C THR A 7 -9.73 -2.23 11.99
N PHE A 8 -10.34 -1.52 11.05
CA PHE A 8 -11.44 -2.05 10.24
C PHE A 8 -10.89 -3.01 9.16
N ASN A 9 -11.19 -4.28 9.29
CA ASN A 9 -10.81 -5.29 8.30
C ASN A 9 -11.84 -5.34 7.17
N PHE A 10 -11.64 -4.53 6.16
CA PHE A 10 -12.51 -4.40 4.99
C PHE A 10 -12.48 -5.62 4.05
N TYR A 11 -11.58 -6.55 4.29
CA TYR A 11 -11.58 -7.85 3.60
C TYR A 11 -12.50 -8.87 4.29
N ARG A 12 -12.91 -8.63 5.53
CA ARG A 12 -13.85 -9.50 6.27
C ARG A 12 -15.22 -8.87 6.44
N ASN A 13 -15.25 -7.56 6.66
CA ASN A 13 -16.40 -6.84 7.14
C ASN A 13 -16.94 -5.85 6.09
N GLY A 14 -18.25 -5.61 6.15
CA GLY A 14 -18.95 -4.65 5.32
C GLY A 14 -19.30 -5.15 3.92
N ALA A 15 -20.21 -4.44 3.27
CA ALA A 15 -20.58 -4.69 1.88
C ALA A 15 -19.32 -4.64 0.98
N GLY A 16 -19.23 -5.55 0.02
CA GLY A 16 -18.09 -5.65 -0.91
C GLY A 16 -16.84 -6.36 -0.37
N ALA A 17 -16.86 -6.94 0.84
CA ALA A 17 -15.70 -7.68 1.38
C ALA A 17 -15.27 -8.83 0.45
N ASN A 18 -16.21 -9.56 -0.16
CA ASN A 18 -15.92 -10.63 -1.13
C ASN A 18 -15.23 -10.09 -2.38
N LEU A 19 -15.70 -8.95 -2.91
CA LEU A 19 -15.09 -8.29 -4.07
C LEU A 19 -13.65 -7.88 -3.76
N ARG A 20 -13.41 -7.24 -2.60
CA ARG A 20 -12.07 -6.81 -2.19
C ARG A 20 -11.10 -7.98 -2.00
N ARG A 21 -11.57 -9.12 -1.45
CA ARG A 21 -10.74 -10.34 -1.36
C ARG A 21 -10.39 -10.90 -2.73
N ARG A 22 -11.35 -10.94 -3.66
CA ARG A 22 -11.12 -11.40 -5.02
C ARG A 22 -10.09 -10.51 -5.72
N ARG A 23 -10.29 -9.19 -5.70
CA ARG A 23 -9.36 -8.21 -6.27
C ARG A 23 -7.95 -8.32 -5.69
N LEU A 24 -7.83 -8.45 -4.36
CA LEU A 24 -6.52 -8.62 -3.73
C LEU A 24 -5.84 -9.91 -4.18
N ARG A 25 -6.58 -11.03 -4.28
CA ARG A 25 -6.03 -12.31 -4.72
C ARG A 25 -5.54 -12.22 -6.17
N GLU A 26 -6.34 -11.66 -7.05
CA GLU A 26 -5.99 -11.44 -8.45
C GLU A 26 -4.75 -10.55 -8.57
N TYR A 27 -4.73 -9.42 -7.84
CA TYR A 27 -3.59 -8.51 -7.81
C TYR A 27 -2.31 -9.19 -7.31
N LEU A 28 -2.36 -9.94 -6.22
CA LEU A 28 -1.20 -10.66 -5.71
C LEU A 28 -0.71 -11.72 -6.71
N GLY A 29 -1.60 -12.41 -7.40
CA GLY A 29 -1.25 -13.36 -8.45
C GLY A 29 -0.53 -12.70 -9.65
N THR A 30 -1.02 -11.53 -10.11
CA THR A 30 -0.35 -10.79 -11.20
C THR A 30 1.01 -10.20 -10.80
N ARG A 31 1.34 -10.15 -9.53
CA ARG A 31 2.59 -9.59 -8.97
C ARG A 31 3.43 -10.64 -8.23
N GLU A 32 3.16 -11.92 -8.45
CA GLU A 32 3.86 -13.01 -7.77
C GLU A 32 5.38 -12.95 -8.00
N GLU A 33 5.79 -12.70 -9.23
CA GLU A 33 7.18 -12.61 -9.64
C GLU A 33 7.77 -11.18 -9.58
N ALA A 34 7.03 -10.20 -9.07
CA ALA A 34 7.51 -8.83 -8.97
C ALA A 34 8.76 -8.75 -8.07
N PRO A 35 9.91 -8.25 -8.57
CA PRO A 35 11.17 -8.25 -7.83
C PRO A 35 11.24 -7.18 -6.73
N VAL A 36 10.32 -6.22 -6.73
CA VAL A 36 10.29 -5.11 -5.77
C VAL A 36 9.01 -5.13 -4.95
N LEU A 37 9.13 -4.93 -3.64
CA LEU A 37 8.00 -4.68 -2.74
C LEU A 37 8.05 -3.23 -2.25
N LEU A 38 7.07 -2.42 -2.64
CA LEU A 38 6.90 -1.04 -2.17
C LEU A 38 5.88 -1.02 -1.03
N VAL A 39 6.32 -0.65 0.18
CA VAL A 39 5.49 -0.76 1.39
C VAL A 39 5.21 0.60 1.99
N GLY A 40 3.93 0.94 2.13
CA GLY A 40 3.47 2.13 2.86
C GLY A 40 3.00 1.83 4.28
N GLU A 41 2.40 2.83 4.91
CA GLU A 41 1.94 2.76 6.30
C GLU A 41 0.66 1.92 6.45
N ALA A 42 -0.44 2.39 5.87
CA ALA A 42 -1.77 1.80 6.02
C ALA A 42 -2.73 2.27 4.91
N PRO A 43 -3.82 1.52 4.62
CA PRO A 43 -4.84 1.91 3.66
C PRO A 43 -5.56 3.20 4.04
N GLY A 44 -5.67 4.14 3.09
CA GLY A 44 -6.51 5.32 3.24
C GLY A 44 -8.01 5.00 3.11
N TYR A 45 -8.86 5.85 3.73
CA TYR A 45 -10.32 5.65 3.68
C TYR A 45 -10.93 5.81 2.28
N ARG A 46 -10.28 6.54 1.37
CA ARG A 46 -10.66 6.68 -0.06
C ARG A 46 -9.89 5.75 -1.00
N GLY A 47 -8.85 5.09 -0.52
CA GLY A 47 -7.98 4.20 -1.28
C GLY A 47 -8.34 2.74 -1.08
N ALA A 48 -7.38 1.95 -0.64
CA ALA A 48 -7.47 0.50 -0.52
C ALA A 48 -8.60 0.00 0.40
N ARG A 49 -9.07 0.81 1.36
CA ARG A 49 -10.26 0.50 2.16
C ARG A 49 -11.49 0.28 1.28
N VAL A 50 -11.61 0.98 0.15
CA VAL A 50 -12.72 0.85 -0.81
C VAL A 50 -12.39 -0.17 -1.90
N SER A 51 -11.25 -0.02 -2.56
CA SER A 51 -10.85 -0.82 -3.70
C SER A 51 -10.44 -2.26 -3.35
N GLY A 52 -9.81 -2.45 -2.19
CA GLY A 52 -9.21 -3.71 -1.76
C GLY A 52 -7.78 -3.93 -2.25
N ILE A 53 -7.19 -3.01 -3.02
CA ILE A 53 -5.82 -3.09 -3.53
C ILE A 53 -4.96 -2.01 -2.89
N PRO A 54 -3.78 -2.34 -2.31
CA PRO A 54 -2.88 -1.36 -1.71
C PRO A 54 -2.50 -0.26 -2.68
N PHE A 55 -2.42 0.99 -2.20
CA PHE A 55 -2.11 2.18 -3.00
C PHE A 55 -2.99 2.39 -4.23
N THR A 56 -4.20 1.83 -4.26
CA THR A 56 -5.09 1.92 -5.42
C THR A 56 -6.46 2.38 -4.98
N SER A 57 -7.01 3.39 -5.62
CA SER A 57 -8.37 3.89 -5.38
C SER A 57 -9.39 3.24 -6.31
N GLU A 58 -10.67 3.27 -5.93
CA GLU A 58 -11.76 2.70 -6.75
C GLU A 58 -11.79 3.31 -8.16
N ARG A 59 -11.58 4.64 -8.25
CA ARG A 59 -11.55 5.34 -9.54
C ARG A 59 -10.48 4.84 -10.49
N GLN A 60 -9.32 4.40 -9.98
CA GLN A 60 -8.26 3.82 -10.82
C GLN A 60 -8.62 2.45 -11.39
N LEU A 61 -9.49 1.69 -10.69
CA LEU A 61 -9.94 0.37 -11.15
C LEU A 61 -11.14 0.43 -12.07
N THR A 62 -12.07 1.35 -11.83
CA THR A 62 -13.40 1.36 -12.46
C THR A 62 -13.72 2.62 -13.27
N GLY A 63 -12.85 3.64 -13.19
CA GLY A 63 -13.09 4.97 -13.77
C GLY A 63 -14.03 5.85 -12.93
N VAL A 64 -14.70 5.30 -11.93
CA VAL A 64 -15.66 6.02 -11.07
C VAL A 64 -15.37 5.80 -9.58
N GLY A 65 -16.06 6.52 -8.70
CA GLY A 65 -15.91 6.38 -7.26
C GLY A 65 -14.79 7.24 -6.65
N PRO A 66 -14.43 7.00 -5.38
CA PRO A 66 -13.44 7.78 -4.66
C PRO A 66 -12.06 7.70 -5.32
N ALA A 67 -11.33 8.82 -5.28
CA ALA A 67 -9.92 8.90 -5.63
C ALA A 67 -9.09 9.28 -4.40
N GLU A 68 -7.88 8.75 -4.31
CA GLU A 68 -6.89 9.08 -3.29
C GLU A 68 -5.64 9.67 -3.97
N ALA A 69 -5.22 10.85 -3.53
CA ALA A 69 -4.10 11.56 -4.14
C ALA A 69 -2.79 10.76 -4.10
N THR A 70 -2.50 10.11 -2.97
CA THR A 70 -1.32 9.25 -2.80
C THR A 70 -1.31 8.10 -3.82
N ALA A 71 -2.43 7.41 -3.97
CA ALA A 71 -2.58 6.33 -4.94
C ALA A 71 -2.34 6.83 -6.38
N THR A 72 -2.94 7.96 -6.73
CA THR A 72 -2.76 8.58 -8.06
C THR A 72 -1.30 8.92 -8.34
N ILE A 73 -0.58 9.49 -7.36
CA ILE A 73 0.83 9.85 -7.51
C ILE A 73 1.69 8.60 -7.64
N VAL A 74 1.49 7.58 -6.80
CA VAL A 74 2.26 6.33 -6.85
C VAL A 74 2.13 5.68 -8.22
N HIS A 75 0.92 5.44 -8.70
CA HIS A 75 0.71 4.81 -10.02
C HIS A 75 1.28 5.64 -11.17
N ARG A 76 1.10 6.98 -11.14
CA ARG A 76 1.69 7.84 -12.15
C ARG A 76 3.22 7.71 -12.18
N VAL A 77 3.88 7.73 -11.02
CA VAL A 77 5.34 7.62 -10.94
C VAL A 77 5.83 6.24 -11.41
N LEU A 78 5.13 5.15 -11.03
CA LEU A 78 5.49 3.81 -11.51
C LEU A 78 5.35 3.69 -13.04
N ALA A 79 4.29 4.27 -13.62
CA ALA A 79 4.09 4.31 -15.07
C ALA A 79 5.17 5.15 -15.78
N GLU A 80 5.48 6.35 -15.27
CA GLU A 80 6.56 7.21 -15.78
C GLU A 80 7.93 6.50 -15.77
N LEU A 81 8.17 5.63 -14.78
CA LEU A 81 9.40 4.84 -14.68
C LEU A 81 9.34 3.52 -15.47
N GLY A 82 8.18 3.13 -15.98
CA GLY A 82 7.97 1.87 -16.71
C GLY A 82 8.13 0.62 -15.85
N VAL A 83 7.83 0.71 -14.54
CA VAL A 83 8.08 -0.38 -13.57
C VAL A 83 6.82 -0.93 -12.89
N GLU A 84 5.64 -0.58 -13.37
CA GLU A 84 4.37 -0.95 -12.72
C GLU A 84 4.22 -2.45 -12.47
N GLU A 85 4.63 -3.28 -13.42
CA GLU A 85 4.54 -4.74 -13.30
C GLU A 85 5.66 -5.35 -12.44
N GLN A 86 6.74 -4.61 -12.24
CA GLN A 86 7.88 -5.05 -11.45
C GLN A 86 7.71 -4.74 -9.95
N VAL A 87 6.62 -4.05 -9.56
CA VAL A 87 6.40 -3.58 -8.20
C VAL A 87 5.13 -4.18 -7.61
N LEU A 88 5.29 -4.92 -6.52
CA LEU A 88 4.19 -5.30 -5.63
C LEU A 88 3.98 -4.18 -4.60
N LEU A 89 2.77 -3.66 -4.53
CA LEU A 89 2.38 -2.62 -3.55
C LEU A 89 1.78 -3.27 -2.30
N TRP A 90 2.19 -2.81 -1.12
CA TRP A 90 1.67 -3.29 0.16
C TRP A 90 1.64 -2.19 1.23
N ASN A 91 1.03 -2.48 2.39
CA ASN A 91 1.07 -1.64 3.59
C ASN A 91 1.54 -2.46 4.79
N VAL A 92 2.32 -1.84 5.69
CA VAL A 92 2.72 -2.47 6.97
C VAL A 92 1.47 -2.92 7.73
N VAL A 93 0.48 -2.03 7.85
CA VAL A 93 -0.83 -2.36 8.41
C VAL A 93 -1.80 -2.61 7.26
N PRO A 94 -2.19 -3.87 6.96
CA PRO A 94 -2.96 -4.19 5.74
C PRO A 94 -4.44 -3.85 5.84
N THR A 95 -4.92 -3.38 7.01
CA THR A 95 -6.31 -3.01 7.27
C THR A 95 -6.42 -1.55 7.70
N HIS A 96 -7.61 -0.94 7.59
CA HIS A 96 -7.77 0.51 7.75
C HIS A 96 -7.83 0.93 9.23
N PRO A 97 -6.89 1.76 9.72
CA PRO A 97 -6.87 2.18 11.12
C PRO A 97 -7.85 3.31 11.47
N GLY A 98 -8.45 3.98 10.49
CA GLY A 98 -9.39 5.08 10.70
C GLY A 98 -10.86 4.66 10.71
N THR A 99 -11.73 5.62 10.41
CA THR A 99 -13.18 5.44 10.24
C THR A 99 -13.56 5.34 8.76
N ALA A 100 -14.84 5.36 8.46
CA ALA A 100 -15.32 5.39 7.07
C ALA A 100 -14.93 6.66 6.30
N CYS A 101 -14.62 7.73 7.00
CA CYS A 101 -14.36 9.06 6.43
C CYS A 101 -13.08 9.73 6.95
N THR A 102 -12.29 9.05 7.79
CA THR A 102 -11.06 9.61 8.36
C THR A 102 -9.91 8.63 8.31
N ASN A 103 -8.70 9.15 8.20
CA ASN A 103 -7.47 8.41 8.45
C ASN A 103 -6.98 8.72 9.88
N ARG A 104 -6.33 7.76 10.52
CA ARG A 104 -5.48 7.97 11.68
C ARG A 104 -4.18 7.20 11.54
N ARG A 105 -3.17 7.61 12.24
CA ARG A 105 -1.93 6.85 12.33
C ARG A 105 -2.20 5.50 13.04
N PRO A 106 -1.61 4.39 12.55
CA PRO A 106 -1.68 3.12 13.25
C PRO A 106 -1.04 3.18 14.63
N SER A 107 -1.60 2.45 15.57
CA SER A 107 -0.97 2.24 16.87
C SER A 107 0.22 1.28 16.75
N ARG A 108 1.12 1.30 17.74
CA ARG A 108 2.26 0.38 17.81
C ARG A 108 1.81 -1.09 17.69
N ARG A 109 0.75 -1.48 18.38
CA ARG A 109 0.19 -2.83 18.32
C ARG A 109 -0.28 -3.21 16.91
N GLU A 110 -0.94 -2.30 16.21
CA GLU A 110 -1.41 -2.53 14.83
C GLU A 110 -0.24 -2.71 13.85
N VAL A 111 0.84 -1.98 14.06
CA VAL A 111 2.09 -2.14 13.30
C VAL A 111 2.71 -3.51 13.59
N GLU A 112 2.85 -3.88 14.86
CA GLU A 112 3.39 -5.18 15.28
C GLU A 112 2.57 -6.35 14.71
N ASP A 113 1.24 -6.27 14.75
CA ASP A 113 0.33 -7.27 14.17
C ASP A 113 0.41 -7.34 12.64
N GLY A 114 0.76 -6.23 11.96
CA GLY A 114 0.83 -6.13 10.50
C GLY A 114 2.17 -6.57 9.89
N ILE A 115 3.29 -6.34 10.58
CA ILE A 115 4.65 -6.65 10.11
C ILE A 115 4.80 -8.07 9.53
N PRO A 116 4.27 -9.15 10.15
CA PRO A 116 4.43 -10.50 9.63
C PRO A 116 3.91 -10.67 8.19
N PHE A 117 2.85 -9.96 7.81
CA PHE A 117 2.31 -10.01 6.43
C PHE A 117 3.26 -9.34 5.43
N ALA A 118 3.79 -8.15 5.78
CA ALA A 118 4.76 -7.45 4.95
C ALA A 118 6.05 -8.26 4.80
N ARG A 119 6.58 -8.85 5.88
CA ARG A 119 7.77 -9.70 5.84
C ARG A 119 7.60 -10.94 4.98
N ARG A 120 6.40 -11.56 5.01
CA ARG A 120 6.11 -12.71 4.14
C ARG A 120 6.17 -12.33 2.65
N LEU A 121 5.66 -11.16 2.30
CA LEU A 121 5.73 -10.64 0.92
C LEU A 121 7.13 -10.13 0.55
N ALA A 122 7.94 -9.77 1.53
CA ALA A 122 9.31 -9.30 1.34
C ALA A 122 10.29 -10.43 0.95
N ALA A 123 9.93 -11.69 1.20
CA ALA A 123 10.80 -12.82 0.90
C ALA A 123 11.15 -12.86 -0.61
N GLY A 124 12.45 -12.83 -0.93
CA GLY A 124 12.95 -12.83 -2.29
C GLY A 124 12.81 -11.50 -3.05
N ARG A 125 12.33 -10.42 -2.41
CA ARG A 125 12.11 -9.11 -3.04
C ARG A 125 13.00 -8.03 -2.45
N ARG A 126 13.37 -7.08 -3.28
CA ARG A 126 13.93 -5.80 -2.80
C ARG A 126 12.81 -4.96 -2.19
N VAL A 127 12.94 -4.64 -0.90
CA VAL A 127 11.92 -3.87 -0.17
C VAL A 127 12.26 -2.39 -0.22
N VAL A 128 11.26 -1.55 -0.48
CA VAL A 128 11.36 -0.08 -0.44
C VAL A 128 10.26 0.45 0.47
N ALA A 129 10.64 1.25 1.46
CA ALA A 129 9.72 1.81 2.45
C ALA A 129 9.24 3.21 2.06
N VAL A 130 7.93 3.37 1.89
CA VAL A 130 7.28 4.66 1.63
C VAL A 130 6.89 5.31 2.95
N GLY A 131 7.67 6.29 3.37
CA GLY A 131 7.46 7.00 4.63
C GLY A 131 8.15 6.35 5.84
N ARG A 132 8.30 7.13 6.90
CA ARG A 132 9.10 6.79 8.09
C ARG A 132 8.57 5.61 8.89
N LEU A 133 7.26 5.40 8.92
CA LEU A 133 6.70 4.25 9.65
C LEU A 133 7.10 2.94 8.99
N ALA A 134 7.00 2.84 7.67
CA ALA A 134 7.39 1.64 6.94
C ALA A 134 8.91 1.39 7.02
N GLU A 135 9.73 2.45 6.93
CA GLU A 135 11.18 2.38 7.15
C GLU A 135 11.51 1.79 8.52
N SER A 136 10.95 2.37 9.58
CA SER A 136 11.18 1.90 10.96
C SER A 136 10.70 0.47 11.21
N ALA A 137 9.56 0.10 10.60
CA ALA A 137 8.96 -1.23 10.80
C ALA A 137 9.73 -2.35 10.09
N LEU A 138 10.36 -2.06 8.95
CA LEU A 138 10.96 -3.07 8.07
C LEU A 138 12.49 -2.98 7.96
N GLY A 139 13.10 -1.87 8.39
CA GLY A 139 14.53 -1.61 8.20
C GLY A 139 14.92 -1.48 6.72
N ALA A 140 13.99 -1.04 5.86
CA ALA A 140 14.16 -0.99 4.42
C ALA A 140 14.55 0.43 3.94
N PRO A 141 15.21 0.56 2.77
CA PRO A 141 15.51 1.85 2.16
C PRO A 141 14.27 2.75 2.07
N TYR A 142 14.43 3.98 2.52
CA TYR A 142 13.35 4.97 2.62
C TYR A 142 13.17 5.76 1.33
N VAL A 143 11.91 5.98 0.96
CA VAL A 143 11.50 7.02 0.02
C VAL A 143 10.45 7.93 0.67
N ARG A 144 10.48 9.22 0.33
CA ARG A 144 9.52 10.21 0.84
C ARG A 144 8.09 9.80 0.50
N HIS A 145 7.18 9.88 1.48
CA HIS A 145 5.75 9.68 1.20
C HIS A 145 5.24 10.78 0.26
N PRO A 146 4.44 10.45 -0.78
CA PRO A 146 4.03 11.42 -1.81
C PRO A 146 3.05 12.50 -1.35
N SER A 147 2.43 12.38 -0.18
CA SER A 147 1.54 13.42 0.37
C SER A 147 2.27 14.70 0.79
N HIS A 148 1.52 15.79 0.97
CA HIS A 148 2.02 17.07 1.50
C HIS A 148 3.28 17.58 0.75
N GLY A 149 3.17 17.72 -0.57
CA GLY A 149 4.28 18.18 -1.40
C GLY A 149 5.39 17.16 -1.65
N GLY A 150 5.20 15.92 -1.22
CA GLY A 150 6.21 14.86 -1.35
C GLY A 150 6.28 14.18 -2.73
N ALA A 151 5.49 14.58 -3.71
CA ALA A 151 5.40 13.88 -5.01
C ALA A 151 6.74 13.89 -5.78
N VAL A 152 7.41 15.05 -5.86
CA VAL A 152 8.70 15.18 -6.55
C VAL A 152 9.80 14.41 -5.81
N PRO A 153 10.04 14.64 -4.50
CA PRO A 153 11.02 13.84 -3.76
C PRO A 153 10.73 12.32 -3.81
N PHE A 154 9.47 11.89 -3.76
CA PHE A 154 9.09 10.49 -3.91
C PHE A 154 9.59 9.92 -5.25
N ARG A 155 9.30 10.61 -6.36
CA ARG A 155 9.70 10.21 -7.70
C ARG A 155 11.22 10.09 -7.84
N GLU A 156 11.96 11.12 -7.42
CA GLU A 156 13.42 11.14 -7.53
C GLU A 156 14.09 10.04 -6.69
N GLN A 157 13.64 9.87 -5.44
CA GLN A 157 14.18 8.87 -4.55
C GLN A 157 13.81 7.45 -5.01
N LEU A 158 12.57 7.23 -5.47
CA LEU A 158 12.16 5.93 -5.98
C LEU A 158 12.98 5.54 -7.23
N LYS A 159 13.18 6.48 -8.16
CA LYS A 159 14.04 6.28 -9.31
C LYS A 159 15.46 5.89 -8.89
N ALA A 160 16.07 6.63 -7.97
CA ALA A 160 17.42 6.32 -7.48
C ALA A 160 17.51 4.93 -6.85
N VAL A 161 16.52 4.54 -6.03
CA VAL A 161 16.50 3.22 -5.39
C VAL A 161 16.28 2.08 -6.40
N LEU A 162 15.49 2.29 -7.46
CA LEU A 162 15.18 1.24 -8.44
C LEU A 162 16.27 1.07 -9.51
N CYS A 163 17.03 2.12 -9.82
CA CYS A 163 18.08 2.11 -10.84
C CYS A 163 19.48 1.70 -10.29
N CYS A 164 19.58 1.41 -9.00
CA CYS A 164 20.75 0.79 -8.37
C CYS A 164 20.50 -0.72 -8.24
#